data_8a1a89bce31c11bd31cd4ccaa915db86
#
_entry.id   8a1a89bce31c11bd31cd4ccaa915db86
#
_cell.length_a   1.000
_cell.length_b   1.000
_cell.length_c   1.000
_cell.angle_alpha   90.00
_cell.angle_beta   90.00
_cell.angle_gamma   90.00
#
_symmetry.space_group_name_H-M   'P 1'
#
loop_
_entity.id
_entity.type
_entity.pdbx_description
1 polymer ?
#
loop_
_entity_poly.entity_id
_entity_poly.type
_entity_poly.pdbx_seq_one_letter_code
_entity_poly.pdbx_strand_id
1 'polypeptide(L)'
;MNSTPLLADSWSEGNYPPDDKSIVIGETNLPIVFIDTRNGSTDANPIHKDFRVAARMKIISNADGVNYGDTLAHPGQHIDYEGWVGIKYRGNTSFVLSDKKPFGFSTLKTNDVAGKKDNVEILGMPKDNNWVMLAPYHDRSLIRDVLTFELGRPYFEYTPRMRYCEVILDGIYYGIYIIGERVSKGKGRLNLETPGDSGDELTGDYQVEIDRADEDHVYLSKYRARDKNGNTLLINNEVYYHYKFPEYDDMIPDHPEQLRYLQSRLDAMEDALNSQDFANPDTGYRQYIDIQSFIDQQLTQEFCLNSDAYGLSTNLYKYRDSVDARFKTALWDFNLAYGNHMFETLFKDSWGFYRSLLVRIFSVAPIPFWWARLMEDPDYVSLFKERWFEYRRTNYSESNITQTIDSLTTMLAVSGALERNFKAWPTLNKFIYPAAIPPNGNTYEKEINRLKAWIHERMTWMDRQLGYDAQGITRPHEPLGMQVAGYYNLQGLKTSPATNGPVIVRFNDGTSRIIYHQ
;
A
#
# COMPACT_ATOMS: atom_id res chain seq x y z
N MET A 1 23.50 14.54 14.77
CA MET A 1 24.30 15.01 13.62
C MET A 1 23.33 15.20 12.48
N ASN A 2 23.12 16.43 12.08
CA ASN A 2 22.16 16.81 11.04
C ASN A 2 22.48 16.08 9.74
N SER A 3 21.55 15.24 9.32
CA SER A 3 21.59 14.60 8.00
C SER A 3 21.32 15.67 6.95
N THR A 4 22.35 16.05 6.31
CA THR A 4 22.54 16.68 5.00
C THR A 4 21.28 17.21 4.28
N PRO A 5 21.09 18.50 4.19
CA PRO A 5 20.30 19.12 3.15
C PRO A 5 21.23 19.39 1.95
N LEU A 6 21.58 18.40 1.15
CA LEU A 6 22.55 18.60 0.08
C LEU A 6 22.03 18.30 -1.33
N LEU A 7 20.70 18.19 -1.55
CA LEU A 7 20.14 18.06 -2.91
C LEU A 7 18.75 18.72 -3.09
N ALA A 8 18.23 19.44 -2.11
CA ALA A 8 16.83 19.91 -2.15
C ALA A 8 16.59 21.12 -3.07
N ASP A 9 17.53 22.01 -3.23
CA ASP A 9 17.24 23.32 -3.83
C ASP A 9 17.31 23.40 -5.37
N SER A 10 17.87 22.40 -6.05
CA SER A 10 18.01 22.43 -7.51
C SER A 10 16.98 21.59 -8.28
N TRP A 11 16.07 20.87 -7.58
CA TRP A 11 15.17 19.86 -8.19
C TRP A 11 13.68 20.15 -7.94
N SER A 12 13.33 21.29 -7.35
CA SER A 12 11.95 21.59 -6.94
C SER A 12 11.00 21.90 -8.09
N GLU A 13 11.53 22.28 -9.25
CA GLU A 13 10.73 22.68 -10.42
C GLU A 13 11.33 22.18 -11.73
N GLY A 14 10.50 22.04 -12.74
CA GLY A 14 10.90 21.68 -14.10
C GLY A 14 10.05 20.55 -14.66
N ASN A 15 10.13 20.36 -15.95
CA ASN A 15 9.60 19.19 -16.64
C ASN A 15 10.78 18.26 -16.92
N TYR A 16 10.76 17.05 -16.35
CA TYR A 16 11.84 16.07 -16.47
C TYR A 16 11.49 15.05 -17.58
N PRO A 17 11.66 15.40 -18.87
CA PRO A 17 11.35 14.49 -19.97
C PRO A 17 12.39 13.37 -20.07
N PRO A 18 12.02 12.24 -20.65
CA PRO A 18 13.00 11.21 -21.04
C PRO A 18 13.97 11.77 -22.09
N ASP A 19 15.13 11.12 -22.19
CA ASP A 19 16.18 11.52 -23.17
C ASP A 19 15.67 11.39 -24.63
N ASP A 20 14.98 10.29 -24.95
CA ASP A 20 14.38 10.07 -26.28
C ASP A 20 13.00 10.73 -26.39
N LYS A 21 12.97 11.93 -26.96
CA LYS A 21 11.75 12.70 -27.22
C LYS A 21 11.03 12.31 -28.53
N SER A 22 11.57 11.36 -29.28
CA SER A 22 11.02 10.95 -30.58
C SER A 22 9.97 9.84 -30.46
N ILE A 23 9.73 9.33 -29.25
CA ILE A 23 8.77 8.24 -29.01
C ILE A 23 7.36 8.77 -29.23
N VAL A 24 6.60 8.07 -30.05
CA VAL A 24 5.19 8.38 -30.34
C VAL A 24 4.31 7.17 -30.06
N ILE A 25 3.07 7.42 -29.67
CA ILE A 25 2.02 6.41 -29.58
C ILE A 25 1.32 6.38 -30.94
N GLY A 26 1.47 5.28 -31.70
CA GLY A 26 0.62 5.02 -32.86
C GLY A 26 -0.77 4.59 -32.37
N GLU A 27 -0.82 3.37 -31.84
CA GLU A 27 -2.02 2.84 -31.18
C GLU A 27 -1.64 2.18 -29.84
N THR A 28 -2.58 2.13 -28.91
CA THR A 28 -2.42 1.47 -27.61
C THR A 28 -3.76 0.99 -27.05
N ASN A 29 -3.72 -0.09 -26.25
CA ASN A 29 -4.88 -0.54 -25.47
C ASN A 29 -5.05 0.21 -24.16
N LEU A 30 -4.05 1.00 -23.73
CA LEU A 30 -4.13 1.79 -22.51
C LEU A 30 -4.77 3.15 -22.79
N PRO A 31 -5.53 3.73 -21.87
CA PRO A 31 -5.92 5.14 -21.93
C PRO A 31 -4.71 6.05 -22.16
N ILE A 32 -4.90 7.11 -22.93
CA ILE A 32 -3.86 8.11 -23.19
C ILE A 32 -4.20 9.39 -22.45
N VAL A 33 -3.28 9.88 -21.62
CA VAL A 33 -3.42 11.13 -20.86
C VAL A 33 -2.51 12.18 -21.49
N PHE A 34 -3.11 13.22 -22.05
CA PHE A 34 -2.44 14.40 -22.54
C PHE A 34 -2.47 15.47 -21.44
N ILE A 35 -1.31 16.05 -21.15
CA ILE A 35 -1.15 17.16 -20.20
C ILE A 35 -0.44 18.29 -20.95
N ASP A 36 -1.02 19.48 -20.92
CA ASP A 36 -0.44 20.67 -21.53
C ASP A 36 -0.32 21.78 -20.45
N THR A 37 0.92 22.07 -20.07
CA THR A 37 1.24 23.12 -19.07
C THR A 37 1.42 24.48 -19.71
N ARG A 38 1.49 24.57 -21.04
CA ARG A 38 1.72 25.82 -21.80
C ARG A 38 0.52 26.75 -21.79
N ASN A 39 -0.69 26.20 -21.65
CA ASN A 39 -1.93 26.98 -21.55
C ASN A 39 -2.12 27.98 -22.70
N GLY A 40 -1.70 27.61 -23.91
CA GLY A 40 -1.74 28.45 -25.09
C GLY A 40 -0.51 29.35 -25.32
N SER A 41 0.50 29.28 -24.44
CA SER A 41 1.83 29.87 -24.64
C SER A 41 2.72 28.93 -25.48
N THR A 42 3.81 29.45 -26.02
CA THR A 42 4.87 28.64 -26.64
C THR A 42 5.73 27.92 -25.61
N ASP A 43 5.83 28.46 -24.40
CA ASP A 43 6.69 27.96 -23.35
C ASP A 43 5.90 27.12 -22.34
N ALA A 44 6.47 25.98 -21.95
CA ALA A 44 5.92 25.15 -20.90
C ALA A 44 6.01 25.86 -19.55
N ASN A 45 4.96 25.76 -18.73
CA ASN A 45 4.99 26.21 -17.36
C ASN A 45 5.56 25.07 -16.50
N PRO A 46 6.70 25.26 -15.81
CA PRO A 46 7.33 24.18 -15.05
C PRO A 46 6.42 23.67 -13.95
N ILE A 47 6.37 22.34 -13.78
CA ILE A 47 5.65 21.70 -12.67
C ILE A 47 6.51 21.80 -11.41
N HIS A 48 5.90 22.17 -10.28
CA HIS A 48 6.56 22.32 -8.99
C HIS A 48 6.29 21.16 -8.04
N LYS A 49 7.18 20.99 -7.04
CA LYS A 49 6.98 20.03 -5.96
C LYS A 49 6.00 20.56 -4.90
N ASP A 50 6.10 21.83 -4.56
CA ASP A 50 5.46 22.40 -3.37
C ASP A 50 4.06 22.95 -3.66
N PHE A 51 3.84 23.50 -4.84
CA PHE A 51 2.55 24.08 -5.23
C PHE A 51 2.06 23.57 -6.58
N ARG A 52 0.77 23.72 -6.82
CA ARG A 52 0.13 23.31 -8.08
C ARG A 52 0.25 24.39 -9.13
N VAL A 53 0.48 23.97 -10.38
CA VAL A 53 0.37 24.82 -11.56
C VAL A 53 -0.85 24.41 -12.39
N ALA A 54 -1.47 25.36 -13.07
CA ALA A 54 -2.59 25.08 -13.95
C ALA A 54 -2.09 24.38 -15.22
N ALA A 55 -2.81 23.33 -15.65
CA ALA A 55 -2.59 22.64 -16.91
C ALA A 55 -3.91 22.24 -17.55
N ARG A 56 -3.91 22.03 -18.87
CA ARG A 56 -5.01 21.34 -19.55
C ARG A 56 -4.72 19.84 -19.53
N MET A 57 -5.74 19.05 -19.21
CA MET A 57 -5.65 17.58 -19.27
C MET A 57 -6.75 17.05 -20.16
N LYS A 58 -6.41 16.06 -21.01
CA LYS A 58 -7.34 15.30 -21.82
C LYS A 58 -7.03 13.82 -21.69
N ILE A 59 -8.05 13.02 -21.44
CA ILE A 59 -7.94 11.56 -21.31
C ILE A 59 -8.75 10.93 -22.43
N ILE A 60 -8.11 10.10 -23.24
CA ILE A 60 -8.75 9.30 -24.29
C ILE A 60 -8.85 7.86 -23.80
N SER A 61 -10.05 7.29 -23.89
CA SER A 61 -10.31 5.90 -23.53
C SER A 61 -11.49 5.37 -24.33
N ASN A 62 -11.23 4.73 -25.47
CA ASN A 62 -12.24 4.16 -26.33
C ASN A 62 -12.81 2.85 -25.77
N ALA A 63 -14.10 2.61 -25.95
CA ALA A 63 -14.80 1.44 -25.44
C ALA A 63 -14.31 0.10 -26.05
N ASP A 64 -13.77 0.14 -27.27
CA ASP A 64 -13.16 -1.01 -27.94
C ASP A 64 -11.74 -1.32 -27.44
N GLY A 65 -11.20 -0.47 -26.56
CA GLY A 65 -9.86 -0.63 -26.02
C GLY A 65 -8.74 -0.28 -26.99
N VAL A 66 -9.02 0.43 -28.10
CA VAL A 66 -8.01 0.87 -29.07
C VAL A 66 -7.93 2.39 -29.08
N ASN A 67 -6.84 2.95 -28.57
CA ASN A 67 -6.62 4.39 -28.45
C ASN A 67 -5.46 4.82 -29.35
N TYR A 68 -5.58 6.00 -29.98
CA TYR A 68 -4.59 6.53 -30.90
C TYR A 68 -3.97 7.82 -30.38
N GLY A 69 -2.63 7.91 -30.44
CA GLY A 69 -1.88 9.10 -30.01
C GLY A 69 -2.06 10.29 -30.97
N ASP A 70 -2.27 10.03 -32.27
CA ASP A 70 -2.58 11.07 -33.23
C ASP A 70 -4.09 11.40 -33.20
N THR A 71 -4.43 12.44 -32.47
CA THR A 71 -5.82 12.88 -32.31
C THR A 71 -6.36 13.64 -33.52
N LEU A 72 -5.49 14.08 -34.45
CA LEU A 72 -5.89 14.73 -35.68
C LEU A 72 -6.30 13.71 -36.74
N ALA A 73 -5.55 12.63 -36.87
CA ALA A 73 -5.89 11.50 -37.74
C ALA A 73 -7.10 10.70 -37.23
N HIS A 74 -7.34 10.70 -35.90
CA HIS A 74 -8.43 9.99 -35.23
C HIS A 74 -9.30 10.92 -34.38
N PRO A 75 -10.10 11.85 -35.01
CA PRO A 75 -10.81 12.89 -34.26
C PRO A 75 -12.06 12.39 -33.50
N GLY A 76 -12.53 11.17 -33.79
CA GLY A 76 -13.75 10.60 -33.20
C GLY A 76 -13.55 9.78 -31.95
N GLN A 77 -12.34 9.82 -31.34
CA GLN A 77 -12.05 9.05 -30.14
C GLN A 77 -12.87 9.53 -28.94
N HIS A 78 -13.24 8.58 -28.06
CA HIS A 78 -13.95 8.90 -26.82
C HIS A 78 -13.03 9.64 -25.84
N ILE A 79 -13.50 10.80 -25.41
CA ILE A 79 -12.84 11.62 -24.39
C ILE A 79 -13.50 11.30 -23.04
N ASP A 80 -12.78 10.58 -22.20
CA ASP A 80 -13.21 10.24 -20.83
C ASP A 80 -13.21 11.48 -19.92
N TYR A 81 -12.19 12.33 -20.06
CA TYR A 81 -12.08 13.60 -19.35
C TYR A 81 -11.40 14.65 -20.23
N GLU A 82 -11.88 15.88 -20.19
CA GLU A 82 -11.18 17.06 -20.70
C GLU A 82 -11.48 18.28 -19.85
N GLY A 83 -10.43 18.89 -19.27
CA GLY A 83 -10.64 20.01 -18.36
C GLY A 83 -9.34 20.64 -17.86
N TRP A 84 -9.52 21.56 -16.93
CA TRP A 84 -8.41 22.16 -16.19
C TRP A 84 -8.02 21.29 -15.02
N VAL A 85 -6.71 21.20 -14.76
CA VAL A 85 -6.15 20.57 -13.57
C VAL A 85 -5.12 21.48 -12.91
N GLY A 86 -5.05 21.41 -11.58
CA GLY A 86 -3.92 21.89 -10.84
C GLY A 86 -2.98 20.73 -10.57
N ILE A 87 -1.81 20.70 -11.20
CA ILE A 87 -0.84 19.59 -11.13
C ILE A 87 0.40 19.99 -10.34
N LYS A 88 0.96 19.05 -9.57
CA LYS A 88 2.26 19.19 -8.91
C LYS A 88 2.98 17.84 -8.83
N TYR A 89 4.27 17.86 -8.58
CA TYR A 89 4.98 16.63 -8.23
C TYR A 89 4.54 16.13 -6.84
N ARG A 90 4.64 14.81 -6.63
CA ARG A 90 4.33 14.17 -5.35
C ARG A 90 5.41 13.19 -4.93
N GLY A 91 5.27 12.67 -3.70
CA GLY A 91 6.17 11.67 -3.11
C GLY A 91 7.46 12.32 -2.57
N ASN A 92 8.15 11.61 -1.70
CA ASN A 92 9.44 11.99 -1.14
C ASN A 92 10.55 11.24 -1.87
N THR A 93 10.80 9.99 -1.51
CA THR A 93 11.79 9.11 -2.16
C THR A 93 11.55 8.99 -3.66
N SER A 94 10.30 8.77 -4.07
CA SER A 94 9.92 8.65 -5.48
C SER A 94 10.09 9.95 -6.28
N PHE A 95 10.03 11.13 -5.64
CA PHE A 95 10.38 12.38 -6.31
C PHE A 95 11.89 12.58 -6.41
N VAL A 96 12.62 12.39 -5.30
CA VAL A 96 14.07 12.68 -5.25
C VAL A 96 14.88 11.68 -6.06
N LEU A 97 14.56 10.39 -5.96
CA LEU A 97 15.37 9.30 -6.50
C LEU A 97 14.90 8.75 -7.86
N SER A 98 13.80 9.25 -8.42
CA SER A 98 13.32 8.84 -9.75
C SER A 98 13.61 9.90 -10.79
N ASP A 99 14.07 9.52 -11.97
CA ASP A 99 14.07 10.40 -13.14
C ASP A 99 12.63 10.62 -13.64
N LYS A 100 11.82 9.58 -13.61
CA LYS A 100 10.39 9.62 -13.95
C LYS A 100 9.56 10.04 -12.74
N LYS A 101 9.11 11.29 -12.71
CA LYS A 101 8.45 11.90 -11.56
C LYS A 101 6.96 11.54 -11.46
N PRO A 102 6.45 11.19 -10.27
CA PRO A 102 5.02 11.01 -10.05
C PRO A 102 4.31 12.36 -9.84
N PHE A 103 3.02 12.41 -10.17
CA PHE A 103 2.19 13.60 -10.06
C PHE A 103 1.04 13.43 -9.06
N GLY A 104 0.65 14.55 -8.43
CA GLY A 104 -0.65 14.72 -7.80
C GLY A 104 -1.40 15.84 -8.52
N PHE A 105 -2.68 15.64 -8.82
CA PHE A 105 -3.46 16.68 -9.45
C PHE A 105 -4.86 16.80 -8.87
N SER A 106 -5.42 18.01 -9.00
CA SER A 106 -6.83 18.26 -8.72
C SER A 106 -7.52 18.74 -9.98
N THR A 107 -8.70 18.21 -10.26
CA THR A 107 -9.56 18.69 -11.33
C THR A 107 -10.22 20.01 -10.91
N LEU A 108 -10.27 20.99 -11.84
CA LEU A 108 -10.65 22.37 -11.57
C LEU A 108 -11.74 22.83 -12.55
N LYS A 109 -12.61 23.72 -12.10
CA LYS A 109 -13.61 24.36 -12.97
C LYS A 109 -13.02 25.40 -13.92
N THR A 110 -11.90 26.00 -13.52
CA THR A 110 -11.16 27.02 -14.29
C THR A 110 -9.66 26.81 -14.16
N ASN A 111 -8.85 27.63 -14.79
CA ASN A 111 -7.39 27.64 -14.64
C ASN A 111 -6.87 28.23 -13.32
N ASP A 112 -7.76 28.64 -12.43
CA ASP A 112 -7.38 29.13 -11.11
C ASP A 112 -7.13 27.92 -10.16
N VAL A 113 -5.87 27.67 -9.81
CA VAL A 113 -5.47 26.55 -8.94
C VAL A 113 -5.98 26.69 -7.50
N ALA A 114 -6.23 27.91 -7.04
CA ALA A 114 -6.86 28.21 -5.75
C ALA A 114 -8.40 28.18 -5.83
N GLY A 115 -8.94 28.16 -7.04
CA GLY A 115 -10.36 28.24 -7.31
C GLY A 115 -11.13 26.96 -7.02
N LYS A 116 -12.37 26.93 -7.53
CA LYS A 116 -13.30 25.81 -7.29
C LYS A 116 -12.82 24.53 -7.95
N LYS A 117 -12.76 23.47 -7.16
CA LYS A 117 -12.53 22.09 -7.61
C LYS A 117 -13.73 21.60 -8.41
N ASP A 118 -13.51 20.62 -9.27
CA ASP A 118 -14.53 19.93 -10.06
C ASP A 118 -14.50 18.44 -9.77
N ASN A 119 -15.56 17.92 -9.14
CA ASN A 119 -15.67 16.49 -8.86
C ASN A 119 -16.08 15.75 -10.12
N VAL A 120 -15.16 15.05 -10.72
CA VAL A 120 -15.34 14.32 -11.98
C VAL A 120 -15.07 12.84 -11.82
N GLU A 121 -15.73 12.03 -12.62
CA GLU A 121 -15.39 10.64 -12.83
C GLU A 121 -14.19 10.55 -13.78
N ILE A 122 -13.23 9.69 -13.50
CA ILE A 122 -12.08 9.43 -14.37
C ILE A 122 -11.93 7.91 -14.54
N LEU A 123 -11.97 7.43 -15.77
CA LEU A 123 -11.76 6.01 -16.14
C LEU A 123 -12.65 5.06 -15.32
N GLY A 124 -13.92 5.43 -15.11
CA GLY A 124 -14.90 4.66 -14.33
C GLY A 124 -14.65 4.65 -12.82
N MET A 125 -13.74 5.46 -12.30
CA MET A 125 -13.55 5.65 -10.86
C MET A 125 -14.53 6.71 -10.32
N PRO A 126 -15.07 6.54 -9.11
CA PRO A 126 -16.05 7.45 -8.54
C PRO A 126 -15.61 8.92 -8.54
N LYS A 127 -16.59 9.82 -8.68
CA LYS A 127 -16.36 11.26 -8.74
C LYS A 127 -15.56 11.77 -7.54
N ASP A 128 -14.46 12.43 -7.84
CA ASP A 128 -13.63 13.15 -6.90
C ASP A 128 -12.86 14.26 -7.63
N ASN A 129 -12.18 15.11 -6.91
CA ASN A 129 -11.32 16.15 -7.50
C ASN A 129 -9.83 15.96 -7.20
N ASN A 130 -9.45 14.95 -6.40
CA ASN A 130 -8.07 14.78 -5.95
C ASN A 130 -7.53 13.40 -6.37
N TRP A 131 -6.55 13.40 -7.26
CA TRP A 131 -6.05 12.24 -7.96
C TRP A 131 -4.53 12.13 -7.87
N VAL A 132 -4.01 10.92 -8.07
CA VAL A 132 -2.59 10.66 -8.20
C VAL A 132 -2.28 10.04 -9.55
N MET A 133 -1.04 10.26 -10.03
CA MET A 133 -0.43 9.54 -11.14
C MET A 133 0.89 8.98 -10.64
N LEU A 134 0.90 7.70 -10.25
CA LEU A 134 2.10 7.02 -9.80
C LEU A 134 3.00 6.73 -11.00
N ALA A 135 4.30 6.91 -10.80
CA ALA A 135 5.33 6.64 -11.81
C ALA A 135 6.13 5.40 -11.37
N PRO A 136 5.85 4.20 -11.89
CA PRO A 136 6.51 2.99 -11.45
C PRO A 136 7.95 2.90 -11.99
N TYR A 137 8.85 3.79 -11.52
CA TYR A 137 10.25 3.87 -11.93
C TYR A 137 11.13 2.89 -11.17
N HIS A 138 10.90 2.75 -9.85
CA HIS A 138 11.60 1.80 -8.99
C HIS A 138 11.09 0.36 -9.19
N ASP A 139 9.85 0.20 -9.62
CA ASP A 139 9.25 -1.10 -9.90
C ASP A 139 9.38 -1.49 -11.37
N ARG A 140 10.35 -2.34 -11.69
CA ARG A 140 10.57 -2.83 -13.07
C ARG A 140 9.46 -3.75 -13.57
N SER A 141 8.68 -4.34 -12.66
CA SER A 141 7.50 -5.11 -13.05
C SER A 141 6.31 -4.22 -13.44
N LEU A 142 6.31 -2.97 -12.99
CA LEU A 142 5.26 -1.96 -13.13
C LEU A 142 3.93 -2.32 -12.43
N ILE A 143 3.84 -3.45 -11.72
CA ILE A 143 2.55 -3.98 -11.24
C ILE A 143 2.42 -4.13 -9.72
N ARG A 144 3.46 -3.93 -8.91
CA ARG A 144 3.45 -4.26 -7.48
C ARG A 144 2.37 -3.54 -6.68
N ASP A 145 2.19 -2.24 -6.90
CA ASP A 145 1.11 -1.47 -6.25
C ASP A 145 -0.27 -2.02 -6.63
N VAL A 146 -0.53 -2.15 -7.94
CA VAL A 146 -1.83 -2.60 -8.45
C VAL A 146 -2.11 -4.04 -8.04
N LEU A 147 -1.12 -4.92 -8.10
CA LEU A 147 -1.24 -6.31 -7.65
C LEU A 147 -1.70 -6.37 -6.19
N THR A 148 -1.04 -5.60 -5.30
CA THR A 148 -1.39 -5.59 -3.88
C THR A 148 -2.80 -5.06 -3.64
N PHE A 149 -3.19 -3.98 -4.32
CA PHE A 149 -4.54 -3.43 -4.20
C PHE A 149 -5.60 -4.41 -4.72
N GLU A 150 -5.39 -5.09 -5.84
CA GLU A 150 -6.35 -6.06 -6.35
C GLU A 150 -6.46 -7.31 -5.46
N LEU A 151 -5.35 -7.82 -4.93
CA LEU A 151 -5.37 -8.94 -3.99
C LEU A 151 -6.05 -8.57 -2.66
N GLY A 152 -5.81 -7.36 -2.15
CA GLY A 152 -6.35 -6.88 -0.89
C GLY A 152 -7.81 -6.43 -0.96
N ARG A 153 -8.30 -6.03 -2.14
CA ARG A 153 -9.61 -5.39 -2.34
C ARG A 153 -10.81 -6.07 -1.64
N PRO A 154 -10.96 -7.39 -1.61
CA PRO A 154 -12.09 -8.03 -0.93
C PRO A 154 -12.05 -7.98 0.59
N TYR A 155 -10.92 -7.57 1.19
CA TYR A 155 -10.68 -7.67 2.62
C TYR A 155 -10.68 -6.32 3.34
N PHE A 156 -10.52 -5.23 2.60
CA PHE A 156 -10.54 -3.87 3.14
C PHE A 156 -11.85 -3.17 2.77
N GLU A 157 -12.35 -2.37 3.68
CA GLU A 157 -13.53 -1.53 3.44
C GLU A 157 -13.31 -0.58 2.25
N TYR A 158 -12.08 -0.09 2.11
CA TYR A 158 -11.64 0.71 0.98
C TYR A 158 -10.22 0.32 0.54
N THR A 159 -10.07 0.14 -0.76
CA THR A 159 -8.78 -0.02 -1.42
C THR A 159 -8.73 0.88 -2.65
N PRO A 160 -7.69 1.70 -2.84
CA PRO A 160 -7.60 2.60 -3.99
C PRO A 160 -7.78 1.88 -5.33
N ARG A 161 -8.58 2.49 -6.22
CA ARG A 161 -8.71 2.03 -7.60
C ARG A 161 -7.62 2.67 -8.43
N MET A 162 -7.01 1.87 -9.29
CA MET A 162 -5.87 2.26 -10.11
C MET A 162 -6.11 1.88 -11.57
N ARG A 163 -5.67 2.72 -12.51
CA ARG A 163 -5.77 2.50 -13.96
C ARG A 163 -4.45 2.81 -14.62
N TYR A 164 -3.92 1.90 -15.41
CA TYR A 164 -2.75 2.18 -16.23
C TYR A 164 -3.12 3.15 -17.35
N CYS A 165 -2.19 4.01 -17.70
CA CYS A 165 -2.30 4.92 -18.84
C CYS A 165 -0.92 5.22 -19.42
N GLU A 166 -0.87 5.68 -20.66
CA GLU A 166 0.32 6.28 -21.25
C GLU A 166 0.19 7.81 -21.21
N VAL A 167 1.27 8.50 -20.82
CA VAL A 167 1.24 9.96 -20.61
C VAL A 167 2.05 10.68 -21.67
N ILE A 168 1.44 11.72 -22.23
CA ILE A 168 2.08 12.73 -23.09
C ILE A 168 1.99 14.07 -22.36
N LEU A 169 3.15 14.62 -21.98
CA LEU A 169 3.27 15.92 -21.32
C LEU A 169 3.95 16.90 -22.28
N ASP A 170 3.27 18.01 -22.60
CA ASP A 170 3.73 19.06 -23.51
C ASP A 170 4.20 18.54 -24.88
N GLY A 171 3.54 17.46 -25.36
CA GLY A 171 3.83 16.81 -26.62
C GLY A 171 4.94 15.76 -26.57
N ILE A 172 5.53 15.49 -25.40
CA ILE A 172 6.58 14.49 -25.22
C ILE A 172 5.98 13.26 -24.51
N TYR A 173 6.36 12.06 -24.96
CA TYR A 173 5.96 10.81 -24.32
C TYR A 173 6.68 10.60 -23.00
N TYR A 174 5.95 10.38 -21.90
CA TYR A 174 6.47 10.18 -20.55
C TYR A 174 6.38 8.74 -20.04
N GLY A 175 5.81 7.82 -20.82
CA GLY A 175 5.73 6.40 -20.45
C GLY A 175 4.42 5.99 -19.79
N ILE A 176 4.43 4.77 -19.23
CA ILE A 176 3.30 4.20 -18.50
C ILE A 176 3.22 4.81 -17.09
N TYR A 177 2.08 5.33 -16.74
CA TYR A 177 1.72 5.79 -15.40
C TYR A 177 0.53 5.01 -14.87
N ILE A 178 0.28 5.15 -13.57
CA ILE A 178 -0.91 4.59 -12.92
C ILE A 178 -1.69 5.77 -12.34
N ILE A 179 -2.81 6.12 -12.98
CA ILE A 179 -3.75 7.12 -12.46
C ILE A 179 -4.68 6.46 -11.45
N GLY A 180 -4.94 7.12 -10.33
CA GLY A 180 -5.76 6.50 -9.32
C GLY A 180 -6.19 7.39 -8.16
N GLU A 181 -6.90 6.76 -7.25
CA GLU A 181 -7.42 7.37 -6.04
C GLU A 181 -6.33 7.50 -4.97
N ARG A 182 -6.54 8.42 -4.05
CA ARG A 182 -5.79 8.51 -2.79
C ARG A 182 -6.57 7.84 -1.67
N VAL A 183 -5.86 7.40 -0.62
CA VAL A 183 -6.50 7.12 0.67
C VAL A 183 -6.87 8.46 1.30
N SER A 184 -8.13 8.86 1.13
CA SER A 184 -8.62 10.16 1.60
C SER A 184 -10.14 10.13 1.74
N LYS A 185 -10.68 11.09 2.49
CA LYS A 185 -12.12 11.36 2.52
C LYS A 185 -12.66 11.52 1.10
N GLY A 186 -13.77 10.86 0.80
CA GLY A 186 -14.51 11.02 -0.46
C GLY A 186 -15.64 10.01 -0.58
N LYS A 187 -16.71 10.41 -1.27
CA LYS A 187 -17.80 9.49 -1.59
C LYS A 187 -17.29 8.40 -2.54
N GLY A 188 -17.31 7.16 -2.08
CA GLY A 188 -16.74 6.01 -2.80
C GLY A 188 -15.27 5.75 -2.53
N ARG A 189 -14.65 6.54 -1.64
CA ARG A 189 -13.35 6.30 -0.99
C ARG A 189 -13.58 6.03 0.50
N LEU A 190 -12.75 6.58 1.39
CA LEU A 190 -13.12 6.62 2.80
C LEU A 190 -14.30 7.59 2.97
N ASN A 191 -15.48 7.05 3.28
CA ASN A 191 -16.71 7.85 3.39
C ASN A 191 -16.77 8.53 4.76
N LEU A 192 -15.78 9.39 5.06
CA LEU A 192 -15.65 10.09 6.32
C LEU A 192 -16.51 11.36 6.31
N GLU A 193 -17.16 11.66 7.43
CA GLU A 193 -17.89 12.91 7.67
C GLU A 193 -17.00 13.93 8.39
N THR A 194 -17.26 15.23 8.20
CA THR A 194 -16.52 16.27 8.91
C THR A 194 -16.91 16.25 10.39
N PRO A 195 -15.93 16.17 11.32
CA PRO A 195 -16.24 16.19 12.74
C PRO A 195 -16.77 17.56 13.18
N GLY A 196 -17.55 17.56 14.25
CA GLY A 196 -18.00 18.78 14.95
C GLY A 196 -17.13 19.07 16.17
N ASP A 197 -17.55 20.06 16.99
CA ASP A 197 -16.77 20.53 18.14
C ASP A 197 -17.28 19.99 19.48
N SER A 198 -18.34 19.21 19.48
CA SER A 198 -18.94 18.67 20.71
C SER A 198 -19.74 17.41 20.47
N GLY A 199 -20.04 16.68 21.56
CA GLY A 199 -20.89 15.48 21.53
C GLY A 199 -20.31 14.37 20.65
N ASP A 200 -21.18 13.58 20.04
CA ASP A 200 -20.76 12.47 19.16
C ASP A 200 -20.04 12.97 17.90
N GLU A 201 -20.40 14.13 17.38
CA GLU A 201 -19.75 14.71 16.20
C GLU A 201 -18.26 15.04 16.45
N LEU A 202 -17.87 15.38 17.69
CA LEU A 202 -16.47 15.57 18.06
C LEU A 202 -15.67 14.26 18.00
N THR A 203 -16.33 13.11 18.19
CA THR A 203 -15.66 11.81 18.27
C THR A 203 -15.22 11.23 16.92
N GLY A 204 -15.59 11.84 15.82
CA GLY A 204 -15.15 11.34 14.51
C GLY A 204 -15.68 12.19 13.37
N ASP A 205 -15.37 11.98 12.06
CA ASP A 205 -14.47 10.91 11.58
C ASP A 205 -13.06 11.46 11.41
N TYR A 206 -12.07 10.61 11.62
CA TYR A 206 -10.66 11.03 11.57
C TYR A 206 -9.82 10.07 10.73
N GLN A 207 -8.80 10.62 10.06
CA GLN A 207 -7.75 9.85 9.37
C GLN A 207 -6.37 10.38 9.74
N VAL A 208 -5.46 9.47 10.08
CA VAL A 208 -4.03 9.77 10.28
C VAL A 208 -3.18 8.82 9.45
N GLU A 209 -1.96 9.21 9.17
CA GLU A 209 -0.96 8.40 8.49
C GLU A 209 0.32 8.35 9.32
N ILE A 210 0.87 7.17 9.54
CA ILE A 210 2.20 7.03 10.12
C ILE A 210 3.21 7.23 9.00
N ASP A 211 4.06 8.25 9.15
CA ASP A 211 5.12 8.57 8.18
C ASP A 211 6.28 9.32 8.86
N ARG A 212 7.25 9.85 8.08
CA ARG A 212 8.42 10.59 8.56
C ARG A 212 8.02 11.94 9.16
N ALA A 213 8.88 12.48 10.04
CA ALA A 213 8.74 13.84 10.58
C ALA A 213 9.22 14.93 9.58
N ASP A 214 8.83 14.84 8.32
CA ASP A 214 9.23 15.79 7.27
C ASP A 214 8.11 16.78 6.88
N GLU A 215 6.96 16.69 7.51
CA GLU A 215 5.87 17.67 7.42
C GLU A 215 5.79 18.50 8.70
N ASP A 216 5.36 19.75 8.57
CA ASP A 216 4.99 20.58 9.70
C ASP A 216 3.74 20.00 10.38
N HIS A 217 3.64 20.16 11.70
CA HIS A 217 2.46 19.78 12.46
C HIS A 217 2.13 18.28 12.47
N VAL A 218 3.09 17.48 12.92
CA VAL A 218 2.90 16.03 13.18
C VAL A 218 2.70 15.77 14.68
N TYR A 219 2.04 14.66 15.01
CA TYR A 219 1.92 14.19 16.39
C TYR A 219 2.94 13.09 16.67
N LEU A 220 3.87 13.38 17.58
CA LEU A 220 4.84 12.39 18.05
C LEU A 220 4.19 11.45 19.04
N SER A 221 4.18 10.14 18.74
CA SER A 221 3.77 9.11 19.69
C SER A 221 4.55 9.22 20.99
N LYS A 222 3.89 9.03 22.13
CA LYS A 222 4.56 8.94 23.42
C LYS A 222 5.35 7.65 23.62
N TYR A 223 5.11 6.65 22.80
CA TYR A 223 5.83 5.39 22.80
C TYR A 223 6.87 5.34 21.69
N ARG A 224 7.99 4.71 21.99
CA ARG A 224 9.08 4.51 21.04
C ARG A 224 9.01 3.12 20.42
N ALA A 225 9.51 2.99 19.20
CA ALA A 225 9.66 1.69 18.55
C ALA A 225 10.59 0.78 19.37
N ARG A 226 10.29 -0.53 19.39
CA ARG A 226 10.98 -1.54 20.19
C ARG A 226 11.56 -2.65 19.31
N ASP A 227 12.59 -3.32 19.83
CA ASP A 227 13.10 -4.55 19.24
C ASP A 227 12.21 -5.76 19.59
N LYS A 228 12.56 -6.94 19.09
CA LYS A 228 11.86 -8.20 19.37
C LYS A 228 11.85 -8.64 20.84
N ASN A 229 12.71 -8.05 21.66
CA ASN A 229 12.79 -8.33 23.10
C ASN A 229 12.06 -7.27 23.93
N GLY A 230 11.37 -6.32 23.28
CA GLY A 230 10.65 -5.23 23.94
C GLY A 230 11.51 -4.03 24.35
N ASN A 231 12.81 -4.02 24.02
CA ASN A 231 13.69 -2.90 24.37
C ASN A 231 13.51 -1.76 23.36
N THR A 232 13.48 -0.52 23.86
CA THR A 232 13.47 0.67 23.02
C THR A 232 14.70 0.71 22.10
N LEU A 233 14.48 0.97 20.81
CA LEU A 233 15.57 1.14 19.86
C LEU A 233 16.43 2.35 20.22
N LEU A 234 17.74 2.26 20.00
CA LEU A 234 18.67 3.33 20.32
C LEU A 234 18.61 4.51 19.32
N ILE A 235 18.23 4.23 18.08
CA ILE A 235 18.13 5.21 17.00
C ILE A 235 16.86 4.93 16.18
N ASN A 236 16.36 5.93 15.45
CA ASN A 236 15.17 5.82 14.58
C ASN A 236 14.02 5.13 15.34
N ASN A 237 13.63 5.68 16.47
CA ASN A 237 12.64 5.09 17.35
C ASN A 237 11.37 5.93 17.51
N GLU A 238 11.32 7.11 16.89
CA GLU A 238 10.20 8.05 16.99
C GLU A 238 9.15 7.75 15.93
N VAL A 239 7.91 7.56 16.36
CA VAL A 239 6.76 7.30 15.50
C VAL A 239 5.94 8.57 15.42
N TYR A 240 5.62 9.00 14.19
CA TYR A 240 4.89 10.23 13.93
C TYR A 240 3.57 9.94 13.23
N TYR A 241 2.50 10.60 13.69
CA TYR A 241 1.18 10.60 13.09
C TYR A 241 0.95 11.92 12.36
N HIS A 242 0.66 11.85 11.06
CA HIS A 242 0.28 12.97 10.20
C HIS A 242 -1.24 13.07 10.17
N TYR A 243 -1.77 14.28 10.32
CA TYR A 243 -3.20 14.52 10.23
C TYR A 243 -3.62 14.57 8.76
N LYS A 244 -4.45 13.61 8.33
CA LYS A 244 -4.89 13.50 6.92
C LYS A 244 -6.34 13.94 6.73
N PHE A 245 -7.15 13.78 7.77
CA PHE A 245 -8.51 14.31 7.79
C PHE A 245 -9.04 14.38 9.23
N PRO A 246 -9.51 15.57 9.67
CA PRO A 246 -9.18 16.87 9.09
C PRO A 246 -7.66 17.13 9.07
N GLU A 247 -7.18 17.95 8.14
CA GLU A 247 -5.77 18.40 8.16
C GLU A 247 -5.54 19.34 9.36
N TYR A 248 -4.27 19.51 9.78
CA TYR A 248 -3.96 20.34 10.95
C TYR A 248 -4.54 21.76 10.82
N ASP A 249 -4.37 22.36 9.65
CA ASP A 249 -4.84 23.73 9.36
C ASP A 249 -6.38 23.83 9.29
N ASP A 250 -7.08 22.72 9.07
CA ASP A 250 -8.53 22.65 9.18
C ASP A 250 -9.00 22.65 10.65
N MET A 251 -8.15 22.18 11.57
CA MET A 251 -8.47 22.10 13.00
C MET A 251 -8.00 23.32 13.79
N ILE A 252 -6.86 23.90 13.45
CA ILE A 252 -6.24 24.99 14.20
C ILE A 252 -6.21 26.26 13.33
N PRO A 253 -6.69 27.42 13.85
CA PRO A 253 -7.08 27.66 15.25
C PRO A 253 -8.56 27.38 15.57
N ASP A 254 -9.41 27.05 14.60
CA ASP A 254 -10.87 27.17 14.75
C ASP A 254 -11.53 26.00 15.52
N HIS A 255 -10.93 24.80 15.47
CA HIS A 255 -11.48 23.56 16.04
C HIS A 255 -10.47 22.80 16.94
N PRO A 256 -9.86 23.45 17.96
CA PRO A 256 -8.81 22.83 18.75
C PRO A 256 -9.28 21.61 19.59
N GLU A 257 -10.58 21.48 19.81
CA GLU A 257 -11.18 20.32 20.47
C GLU A 257 -10.98 19.03 19.65
N GLN A 258 -11.11 19.12 18.33
CA GLN A 258 -10.92 17.99 17.41
C GLN A 258 -9.49 17.47 17.49
N LEU A 259 -8.50 18.35 17.47
CA LEU A 259 -7.10 17.97 17.60
C LEU A 259 -6.83 17.28 18.95
N ARG A 260 -7.32 17.85 20.07
CA ARG A 260 -7.16 17.26 21.40
C ARG A 260 -7.82 15.90 21.52
N TYR A 261 -9.03 15.76 20.97
CA TYR A 261 -9.73 14.47 20.96
C TYR A 261 -8.93 13.40 20.20
N LEU A 262 -8.51 13.71 18.96
CA LEU A 262 -7.76 12.76 18.13
C LEU A 262 -6.46 12.31 18.79
N GLN A 263 -5.66 13.24 19.34
CA GLN A 263 -4.44 12.93 20.08
C GLN A 263 -4.73 12.05 21.30
N SER A 264 -5.75 12.40 22.09
CA SER A 264 -6.13 11.59 23.25
C SER A 264 -6.58 10.17 22.89
N ARG A 265 -7.22 10.02 21.72
CA ARG A 265 -7.69 8.71 21.25
C ARG A 265 -6.52 7.83 20.76
N LEU A 266 -5.54 8.42 20.07
CA LEU A 266 -4.29 7.74 19.71
C LEU A 266 -3.51 7.31 20.96
N ASP A 267 -3.38 8.19 21.92
CA ASP A 267 -2.74 7.88 23.21
C ASP A 267 -3.44 6.73 23.95
N ALA A 268 -4.76 6.77 24.01
CA ALA A 268 -5.54 5.73 24.68
C ALA A 268 -5.40 4.36 23.99
N MET A 269 -5.33 4.33 22.67
CA MET A 269 -5.05 3.13 21.90
C MET A 269 -3.66 2.56 22.26
N GLU A 270 -2.64 3.40 22.24
CA GLU A 270 -1.27 2.97 22.54
C GLU A 270 -1.10 2.60 24.02
N ASP A 271 -1.78 3.27 24.95
CA ASP A 271 -1.80 2.93 26.37
C ASP A 271 -2.40 1.54 26.59
N ALA A 272 -3.54 1.27 25.96
CA ALA A 272 -4.17 -0.04 26.05
C ALA A 272 -3.26 -1.15 25.51
N LEU A 273 -2.61 -0.92 24.36
CA LEU A 273 -1.65 -1.87 23.75
C LEU A 273 -0.37 -2.06 24.60
N ASN A 274 0.07 -1.02 25.33
CA ASN A 274 1.25 -1.10 26.20
C ASN A 274 0.95 -1.67 27.59
N SER A 275 -0.31 -1.77 28.00
CA SER A 275 -0.70 -2.23 29.32
C SER A 275 -0.35 -3.71 29.55
N GLN A 276 -0.29 -4.14 30.81
CA GLN A 276 -0.15 -5.57 31.15
C GLN A 276 -1.40 -6.36 30.72
N ASP A 277 -2.56 -5.75 30.86
CA ASP A 277 -3.86 -6.35 30.52
C ASP A 277 -4.31 -6.02 29.08
N PHE A 278 -3.36 -5.80 28.17
CA PHE A 278 -3.64 -5.34 26.79
C PHE A 278 -4.63 -6.25 26.05
N ALA A 279 -4.59 -7.55 26.29
CA ALA A 279 -5.47 -8.55 25.65
C ALA A 279 -6.85 -8.69 26.33
N ASN A 280 -7.11 -7.96 27.43
CA ASN A 280 -8.40 -8.01 28.11
C ASN A 280 -9.51 -7.59 27.14
N PRO A 281 -10.59 -8.41 26.95
CA PRO A 281 -11.63 -8.12 25.98
C PRO A 281 -12.42 -6.83 26.26
N ASP A 282 -12.54 -6.44 27.56
CA ASP A 282 -13.38 -5.31 27.99
C ASP A 282 -12.59 -4.00 28.12
N THR A 283 -11.29 -4.05 28.43
CA THR A 283 -10.49 -2.86 28.73
C THR A 283 -9.21 -2.75 27.89
N GLY A 284 -8.88 -3.78 27.12
CA GLY A 284 -7.69 -3.85 26.30
C GLY A 284 -7.86 -3.20 24.91
N TYR A 285 -6.92 -3.51 24.02
CA TYR A 285 -6.81 -2.89 22.71
C TYR A 285 -8.05 -3.07 21.81
N ARG A 286 -8.88 -4.11 22.06
CA ARG A 286 -10.11 -4.40 21.32
C ARG A 286 -11.13 -3.27 21.36
N GLN A 287 -11.02 -2.36 22.33
CA GLN A 287 -11.85 -1.16 22.44
C GLN A 287 -11.41 -0.05 21.49
N TYR A 288 -10.20 -0.17 20.91
CA TYR A 288 -9.57 0.91 20.16
C TYR A 288 -9.26 0.56 18.70
N ILE A 289 -9.09 -0.72 18.38
CA ILE A 289 -8.79 -1.17 17.02
C ILE A 289 -9.80 -2.18 16.51
N ASP A 290 -10.14 -2.10 15.24
CA ASP A 290 -10.86 -3.16 14.54
C ASP A 290 -9.90 -4.30 14.24
N ILE A 291 -10.06 -5.41 14.95
CA ILE A 291 -9.14 -6.56 14.91
C ILE A 291 -9.02 -7.09 13.48
N GLN A 292 -10.15 -7.20 12.77
CA GLN A 292 -10.14 -7.76 11.41
C GLN A 292 -9.36 -6.88 10.46
N SER A 293 -9.56 -5.56 10.52
CA SER A 293 -8.83 -4.59 9.70
C SER A 293 -7.33 -4.61 9.97
N PHE A 294 -6.93 -4.74 11.26
CA PHE A 294 -5.51 -4.83 11.63
C PHE A 294 -4.87 -6.16 11.21
N ILE A 295 -5.61 -7.26 11.30
CA ILE A 295 -5.15 -8.56 10.79
C ILE A 295 -4.97 -8.50 9.26
N ASP A 296 -5.93 -7.92 8.54
CA ASP A 296 -5.88 -7.80 7.07
C ASP A 296 -4.70 -6.93 6.63
N GLN A 297 -4.45 -5.81 7.34
CA GLN A 297 -3.26 -4.99 7.13
C GLN A 297 -1.97 -5.79 7.38
N GLN A 298 -1.89 -6.46 8.53
CA GLN A 298 -0.69 -7.19 8.90
C GLN A 298 -0.42 -8.38 7.97
N LEU A 299 -1.44 -9.15 7.60
CA LEU A 299 -1.30 -10.25 6.63
C LEU A 299 -0.84 -9.75 5.26
N THR A 300 -1.40 -8.66 4.77
CA THR A 300 -1.01 -8.08 3.48
C THR A 300 0.44 -7.59 3.52
N GLN A 301 0.84 -6.85 4.56
CA GLN A 301 2.20 -6.37 4.73
C GLN A 301 3.21 -7.52 4.90
N GLU A 302 2.86 -8.56 5.65
CA GLU A 302 3.71 -9.73 5.82
C GLU A 302 3.83 -10.56 4.55
N PHE A 303 2.74 -10.73 3.80
CA PHE A 303 2.77 -11.45 2.53
C PHE A 303 3.65 -10.78 1.50
N CYS A 304 3.47 -9.49 1.29
CA CYS A 304 4.26 -8.73 0.31
C CYS A 304 5.64 -8.31 0.84
N LEU A 305 5.87 -8.42 2.14
CA LEU A 305 7.07 -7.98 2.86
C LEU A 305 7.51 -6.59 2.38
N ASN A 306 6.58 -5.63 2.45
CA ASN A 306 6.84 -4.27 2.03
C ASN A 306 7.93 -3.63 2.89
N SER A 307 8.93 -3.00 2.26
CA SER A 307 10.04 -2.37 2.99
C SER A 307 9.61 -1.22 3.90
N ASP A 308 8.56 -0.52 3.52
CA ASP A 308 8.01 0.63 4.23
C ASP A 308 6.92 0.24 5.25
N ALA A 309 6.56 -1.06 5.28
CA ALA A 309 5.50 -1.58 6.12
C ALA A 309 5.58 -1.08 7.56
N TYR A 310 4.41 -0.72 8.09
CA TYR A 310 4.17 -0.32 9.48
C TYR A 310 4.72 1.04 9.89
N GLY A 311 5.84 1.48 9.33
CA GLY A 311 6.52 2.70 9.74
C GLY A 311 6.36 3.88 8.78
N LEU A 312 5.99 3.61 7.54
CA LEU A 312 5.68 4.63 6.52
C LEU A 312 4.35 4.31 5.86
N SER A 313 3.70 5.35 5.33
CA SER A 313 2.49 5.24 4.50
C SER A 313 1.39 4.36 5.12
N THR A 314 1.38 4.24 6.47
CA THR A 314 0.43 3.40 7.19
C THR A 314 -0.76 4.22 7.63
N ASN A 315 -1.88 4.06 6.92
CA ASN A 315 -3.09 4.81 7.14
C ASN A 315 -3.97 4.16 8.21
N LEU A 316 -4.39 4.98 9.20
CA LEU A 316 -5.40 4.65 10.18
C LEU A 316 -6.58 5.62 10.05
N TYR A 317 -7.79 5.12 10.16
CA TYR A 317 -8.99 5.97 10.18
C TYR A 317 -10.00 5.42 11.19
N LYS A 318 -10.88 6.26 11.68
CA LYS A 318 -12.01 5.87 12.53
C LYS A 318 -13.24 6.69 12.17
N TYR A 319 -14.38 6.11 12.40
CA TYR A 319 -15.68 6.80 12.37
C TYR A 319 -15.99 7.43 13.73
N ARG A 320 -17.08 8.22 13.81
CA ARG A 320 -17.60 8.70 15.09
C ARG A 320 -18.00 7.52 15.99
N ASP A 321 -17.97 7.74 17.30
CA ASP A 321 -18.14 6.66 18.29
C ASP A 321 -19.48 5.96 18.19
N SER A 322 -20.56 6.65 17.78
CA SER A 322 -21.87 6.04 17.53
C SER A 322 -21.90 5.10 16.32
N VAL A 323 -20.92 5.17 15.41
CA VAL A 323 -20.80 4.29 14.24
C VAL A 323 -19.79 3.18 14.51
N ASP A 324 -18.53 3.54 14.74
CA ASP A 324 -17.45 2.62 15.14
C ASP A 324 -16.27 3.41 15.76
N ALA A 325 -16.11 3.28 17.07
CA ALA A 325 -15.08 3.99 17.81
C ALA A 325 -13.65 3.51 17.53
N ARG A 326 -13.49 2.41 16.79
CA ARG A 326 -12.21 1.70 16.60
C ARG A 326 -11.48 2.20 15.37
N PHE A 327 -10.16 2.28 15.48
CA PHE A 327 -9.31 2.53 14.31
C PHE A 327 -9.31 1.35 13.35
N LYS A 328 -9.36 1.64 12.07
CA LYS A 328 -9.23 0.74 10.93
C LYS A 328 -8.05 1.16 10.08
N THR A 329 -7.65 0.33 9.13
CA THR A 329 -6.48 0.53 8.27
C THR A 329 -6.86 0.60 6.79
N ALA A 330 -5.99 1.21 5.98
CA ALA A 330 -6.13 1.21 4.53
C ALA A 330 -4.76 1.03 3.85
N LEU A 331 -4.76 0.34 2.71
CA LEU A 331 -3.55 0.00 1.97
C LEU A 331 -3.00 1.20 1.18
N TRP A 332 -1.68 1.38 1.23
CA TRP A 332 -0.96 2.36 0.43
C TRP A 332 0.51 2.01 0.25
N ASP A 333 1.10 2.34 -0.94
CA ASP A 333 2.53 2.34 -1.29
C ASP A 333 3.23 0.98 -1.21
N PHE A 334 3.18 0.20 -2.29
CA PHE A 334 3.75 -1.15 -2.38
C PHE A 334 4.81 -1.30 -3.48
N ASN A 335 5.33 -0.21 -4.02
CA ASN A 335 6.29 -0.24 -5.13
C ASN A 335 7.61 -0.94 -4.77
N LEU A 336 7.97 -0.97 -3.48
CA LEU A 336 9.16 -1.64 -2.95
C LEU A 336 8.86 -3.01 -2.32
N ALA A 337 7.64 -3.53 -2.45
CA ALA A 337 7.22 -4.83 -1.95
C ALA A 337 7.71 -6.00 -2.83
N TYR A 338 7.41 -7.22 -2.40
CA TYR A 338 7.72 -8.47 -3.11
C TYR A 338 9.19 -8.60 -3.52
N GLY A 339 10.10 -8.32 -2.58
CA GLY A 339 11.54 -8.41 -2.79
C GLY A 339 12.12 -7.33 -3.71
N ASN A 340 11.41 -6.22 -3.95
CA ASN A 340 11.91 -5.10 -4.75
C ASN A 340 12.73 -4.09 -3.95
N HIS A 341 13.20 -4.43 -2.78
CA HIS A 341 14.13 -3.60 -2.01
C HIS A 341 15.48 -4.30 -1.90
N MET A 342 16.58 -3.56 -2.03
CA MET A 342 17.94 -4.11 -2.08
C MET A 342 18.34 -4.95 -0.86
N PHE A 343 17.71 -4.74 0.30
CA PHE A 343 17.96 -5.48 1.53
C PHE A 343 16.93 -6.57 1.83
N GLU A 344 15.76 -6.58 1.16
CA GLU A 344 14.66 -7.51 1.44
C GLU A 344 14.99 -8.96 1.08
N THR A 345 15.88 -9.18 0.12
CA THR A 345 16.34 -10.54 -0.24
C THR A 345 16.99 -11.27 0.93
N LEU A 346 17.45 -10.52 1.96
CA LEU A 346 18.08 -11.09 3.16
C LEU A 346 17.07 -11.52 4.22
N PHE A 347 15.78 -11.17 4.09
CA PHE A 347 14.79 -11.30 5.16
C PHE A 347 13.49 -11.98 4.75
N LYS A 348 13.40 -12.53 3.54
CA LYS A 348 12.18 -13.16 3.00
C LYS A 348 11.61 -14.28 3.89
N ASP A 349 12.45 -14.90 4.71
CA ASP A 349 12.11 -15.98 5.63
C ASP A 349 11.98 -15.48 7.10
N SER A 350 11.48 -14.26 7.29
CA SER A 350 11.24 -13.64 8.59
C SER A 350 9.95 -12.83 8.60
N TRP A 351 9.42 -12.53 9.80
CA TRP A 351 8.29 -11.61 9.95
C TRP A 351 8.75 -10.16 9.86
N GLY A 352 8.04 -9.35 9.08
CA GLY A 352 8.35 -7.95 8.85
C GLY A 352 8.23 -7.09 10.12
N PHE A 353 7.26 -7.40 10.98
CA PHE A 353 7.09 -6.69 12.25
C PHE A 353 8.23 -6.93 13.27
N TYR A 354 9.13 -7.88 13.01
CA TYR A 354 10.35 -8.12 13.80
C TYR A 354 11.63 -7.75 13.04
N ARG A 355 11.55 -6.91 12.02
CA ARG A 355 12.71 -6.55 11.21
C ARG A 355 13.94 -6.24 12.04
N SER A 356 15.07 -6.80 11.61
CA SER A 356 16.34 -6.64 12.30
C SER A 356 16.84 -5.18 12.26
N LEU A 357 17.72 -4.85 13.20
CA LEU A 357 18.39 -3.55 13.31
C LEU A 357 19.04 -3.10 11.98
N LEU A 358 19.53 -4.02 11.14
CA LEU A 358 20.17 -3.69 9.86
C LEU A 358 19.19 -3.07 8.85
N VAL A 359 17.98 -3.63 8.73
CA VAL A 359 16.94 -3.01 7.88
C VAL A 359 16.51 -1.67 8.46
N ARG A 360 16.46 -1.54 9.79
CA ARG A 360 16.10 -0.29 10.47
C ARG A 360 17.19 0.79 10.44
N ILE A 361 18.46 0.44 10.31
CA ILE A 361 19.55 1.43 10.14
C ILE A 361 19.47 2.07 8.76
N PHE A 362 19.04 1.33 7.75
CA PHE A 362 18.92 1.80 6.37
C PHE A 362 17.49 2.21 5.99
N SER A 363 16.47 1.77 6.74
CA SER A 363 15.10 2.24 6.66
C SER A 363 14.90 3.36 7.67
N VAL A 364 14.44 4.50 7.22
CA VAL A 364 14.24 5.71 8.05
C VAL A 364 12.98 5.58 8.94
N ALA A 365 12.24 4.48 8.85
CA ALA A 365 10.93 4.32 9.46
C ALA A 365 10.92 3.34 10.64
N PRO A 366 10.70 3.82 11.85
CA PRO A 366 10.49 2.98 13.01
C PRO A 366 9.12 2.30 12.95
N ILE A 367 9.10 1.00 13.25
CA ILE A 367 7.85 0.25 13.34
C ILE A 367 7.21 0.52 14.72
N PRO A 368 5.95 0.95 14.79
CA PRO A 368 5.22 1.05 16.05
C PRO A 368 5.27 -0.27 16.84
N PHE A 369 5.51 -0.19 18.15
CA PHE A 369 5.72 -1.37 19.00
C PHE A 369 4.53 -2.34 19.01
N TRP A 370 3.35 -1.82 18.77
CA TRP A 370 2.10 -2.55 18.95
C TRP A 370 1.83 -3.59 17.84
N TRP A 371 2.43 -3.52 16.66
CA TRP A 371 2.31 -4.59 15.66
C TRP A 371 2.89 -5.92 16.17
N ALA A 372 4.05 -5.87 16.83
CA ALA A 372 4.63 -7.05 17.47
C ALA A 372 3.85 -7.44 18.72
N ARG A 373 3.36 -6.46 19.49
CA ARG A 373 2.58 -6.67 20.71
C ARG A 373 1.28 -7.44 20.46
N LEU A 374 0.58 -7.16 19.38
CA LEU A 374 -0.63 -7.89 18.97
C LEU A 374 -0.37 -9.39 18.79
N MET A 375 0.81 -9.78 18.31
CA MET A 375 1.19 -11.19 18.14
C MET A 375 1.52 -11.91 19.46
N GLU A 376 1.51 -11.21 20.59
CA GLU A 376 1.62 -11.81 21.93
C GLU A 376 0.25 -12.25 22.49
N ASP A 377 -0.86 -11.82 21.88
CA ASP A 377 -2.21 -12.26 22.23
C ASP A 377 -2.56 -13.57 21.51
N PRO A 378 -2.75 -14.70 22.21
CA PRO A 378 -3.09 -15.98 21.57
C PRO A 378 -4.38 -15.94 20.73
N ASP A 379 -5.38 -15.15 21.15
CA ASP A 379 -6.64 -15.02 20.41
C ASP A 379 -6.41 -14.25 19.10
N TYR A 380 -5.61 -13.18 19.14
CA TYR A 380 -5.23 -12.45 17.91
C TYR A 380 -4.47 -13.38 16.95
N VAL A 381 -3.52 -14.14 17.45
CA VAL A 381 -2.75 -15.11 16.63
C VAL A 381 -3.65 -16.18 16.03
N SER A 382 -4.67 -16.65 16.77
CA SER A 382 -5.64 -17.62 16.24
C SER A 382 -6.43 -17.03 15.06
N LEU A 383 -6.99 -15.82 15.25
CA LEU A 383 -7.72 -15.10 14.20
C LEU A 383 -6.83 -14.78 12.99
N PHE A 384 -5.57 -14.40 13.22
CA PHE A 384 -4.60 -14.14 12.17
C PHE A 384 -4.33 -15.39 11.31
N LYS A 385 -4.21 -16.58 11.92
CA LYS A 385 -4.06 -17.85 11.21
C LYS A 385 -5.31 -18.23 10.42
N GLU A 386 -6.49 -18.13 11.04
CA GLU A 386 -7.76 -18.42 10.39
C GLU A 386 -7.96 -17.52 9.16
N ARG A 387 -7.62 -16.24 9.29
CA ARG A 387 -7.72 -15.28 8.20
C ARG A 387 -6.72 -15.56 7.09
N TRP A 388 -5.50 -15.99 7.41
CA TRP A 388 -4.54 -16.46 6.41
C TRP A 388 -5.09 -17.66 5.63
N PHE A 389 -5.74 -18.61 6.31
CA PHE A 389 -6.33 -19.77 5.66
C PHE A 389 -7.49 -19.37 4.72
N GLU A 390 -8.27 -18.38 5.09
CA GLU A 390 -9.28 -17.79 4.20
C GLU A 390 -8.62 -17.14 2.97
N TYR A 391 -7.59 -16.34 3.16
CA TYR A 391 -6.79 -15.72 2.11
C TYR A 391 -6.30 -16.77 1.11
N ARG A 392 -5.68 -17.85 1.60
CA ARG A 392 -5.12 -18.92 0.79
C ARG A 392 -6.16 -19.72 0.00
N ARG A 393 -7.40 -19.77 0.47
CA ARG A 393 -8.52 -20.41 -0.26
C ARG A 393 -9.20 -19.49 -1.27
N THR A 394 -8.92 -18.21 -1.24
CA THR A 394 -9.59 -17.17 -2.04
C THR A 394 -8.56 -16.35 -2.83
N ASN A 395 -8.49 -15.05 -2.60
CA ASN A 395 -7.69 -14.13 -3.41
C ASN A 395 -6.18 -14.38 -3.37
N TYR A 396 -5.67 -14.91 -2.27
CA TYR A 396 -4.25 -15.27 -2.14
C TYR A 396 -3.97 -16.74 -2.48
N SER A 397 -4.87 -17.43 -3.19
CA SER A 397 -4.53 -18.71 -3.79
C SER A 397 -3.47 -18.52 -4.88
N GLU A 398 -2.58 -19.49 -5.05
CA GLU A 398 -1.49 -19.40 -6.03
C GLU A 398 -2.01 -19.21 -7.46
N SER A 399 -3.12 -19.87 -7.80
CA SER A 399 -3.79 -19.71 -9.08
C SER A 399 -4.31 -18.29 -9.31
N ASN A 400 -4.97 -17.69 -8.32
CA ASN A 400 -5.51 -16.33 -8.44
C ASN A 400 -4.40 -15.29 -8.51
N ILE A 401 -3.34 -15.42 -7.71
CA ILE A 401 -2.17 -14.54 -7.77
C ILE A 401 -1.53 -14.59 -9.16
N THR A 402 -1.28 -15.81 -9.67
CA THR A 402 -0.69 -16.02 -10.99
C THR A 402 -1.57 -15.41 -12.08
N GLN A 403 -2.88 -15.66 -12.05
CA GLN A 403 -3.82 -15.11 -13.02
C GLN A 403 -3.87 -13.58 -12.97
N THR A 404 -3.82 -12.99 -11.78
CA THR A 404 -3.80 -11.53 -11.61
C THR A 404 -2.52 -10.94 -12.21
N ILE A 405 -1.36 -11.51 -11.92
CA ILE A 405 -0.08 -11.09 -12.50
C ILE A 405 -0.13 -11.21 -14.04
N ASP A 406 -0.59 -12.34 -14.57
CA ASP A 406 -0.64 -12.59 -16.02
C ASP A 406 -1.61 -11.62 -16.72
N SER A 407 -2.74 -11.33 -16.11
CA SER A 407 -3.70 -10.34 -16.62
C SER A 407 -3.09 -8.94 -16.70
N LEU A 408 -2.46 -8.47 -15.61
CA LEU A 408 -1.83 -7.15 -15.57
C LEU A 408 -0.67 -7.04 -16.58
N THR A 409 0.18 -8.05 -16.66
CA THR A 409 1.35 -8.04 -17.56
C THR A 409 0.95 -8.16 -19.02
N THR A 410 -0.06 -8.97 -19.34
CA THR A 410 -0.62 -9.07 -20.71
C THR A 410 -1.21 -7.72 -21.14
N MET A 411 -1.99 -7.08 -20.30
CA MET A 411 -2.55 -5.74 -20.60
C MET A 411 -1.46 -4.72 -20.93
N LEU A 412 -0.34 -4.74 -20.24
CA LEU A 412 0.79 -3.83 -20.48
C LEU A 412 1.57 -4.18 -21.76
N ALA A 413 1.56 -5.45 -22.19
CA ALA A 413 2.38 -5.92 -23.30
C ALA A 413 1.70 -5.80 -24.68
N VAL A 414 0.36 -5.80 -24.73
CA VAL A 414 -0.41 -6.02 -25.98
C VAL A 414 -0.13 -5.02 -27.09
N SER A 415 0.03 -3.72 -26.78
CA SER A 415 0.12 -2.66 -27.80
C SER A 415 1.46 -1.93 -27.79
N GLY A 416 2.54 -2.61 -27.39
CA GLY A 416 3.89 -2.03 -27.39
C GLY A 416 4.12 -0.95 -26.34
N ALA A 417 3.24 -0.82 -25.35
CA ALA A 417 3.39 0.18 -24.28
C ALA A 417 4.63 -0.10 -23.42
N LEU A 418 4.95 -1.38 -23.16
CA LEU A 418 6.18 -1.77 -22.45
C LEU A 418 7.44 -1.34 -23.18
N GLU A 419 7.52 -1.60 -24.48
CA GLU A 419 8.66 -1.24 -25.32
C GLU A 419 8.86 0.28 -25.31
N ARG A 420 7.78 1.04 -25.49
CA ARG A 420 7.82 2.52 -25.45
C ARG A 420 8.27 3.00 -24.07
N ASN A 421 7.72 2.43 -22.98
CA ASN A 421 8.09 2.81 -21.62
C ASN A 421 9.57 2.55 -21.32
N PHE A 422 10.09 1.35 -21.66
CA PHE A 422 11.49 1.01 -21.39
C PHE A 422 12.47 1.64 -22.38
N LYS A 423 12.00 2.10 -23.54
CA LYS A 423 12.76 2.97 -24.43
C LYS A 423 12.90 4.38 -23.83
N ALA A 424 11.82 4.93 -23.29
CA ALA A 424 11.82 6.22 -22.58
C ALA A 424 12.64 6.16 -21.28
N TRP A 425 12.50 5.09 -20.51
CA TRP A 425 13.10 4.89 -19.21
C TRP A 425 13.81 3.53 -19.14
N PRO A 426 15.09 3.43 -19.50
CA PRO A 426 15.81 2.14 -19.61
C PRO A 426 16.19 1.58 -18.23
N THR A 427 15.18 1.22 -17.42
CA THR A 427 15.34 0.80 -16.01
C THR A 427 15.63 -0.69 -15.83
N LEU A 428 15.36 -1.55 -16.83
CA LEU A 428 15.44 -3.02 -16.68
C LEU A 428 16.80 -3.51 -16.21
N ASN A 429 17.89 -2.90 -16.68
CA ASN A 429 19.26 -3.28 -16.33
C ASN A 429 19.97 -2.21 -15.48
N LYS A 430 19.28 -1.14 -15.08
CA LYS A 430 19.82 -0.05 -14.26
C LYS A 430 19.54 -0.31 -12.79
N PHE A 431 20.57 -0.20 -11.93
CA PHE A 431 20.33 -0.13 -10.50
C PHE A 431 19.74 1.23 -10.14
N ILE A 432 18.62 1.22 -9.40
CA ILE A 432 17.90 2.40 -8.94
C ILE A 432 17.67 2.22 -7.43
N TYR A 433 18.42 2.99 -6.63
CA TYR A 433 18.25 2.94 -5.18
C TYR A 433 16.84 3.42 -4.79
N PRO A 434 16.16 2.78 -3.83
CA PRO A 434 16.55 1.60 -3.04
C PRO A 434 16.04 0.26 -3.61
N ALA A 435 15.56 0.24 -4.85
CA ALA A 435 15.02 -0.98 -5.46
C ALA A 435 16.07 -2.11 -5.56
N ALA A 436 15.60 -3.34 -5.66
CA ALA A 436 16.45 -4.51 -5.80
C ALA A 436 17.43 -4.39 -7.01
N ILE A 437 18.64 -4.93 -6.85
CA ILE A 437 19.63 -4.95 -7.92
C ILE A 437 19.15 -5.89 -9.03
N PRO A 438 19.03 -5.43 -10.29
CA PRO A 438 18.63 -6.31 -11.39
C PRO A 438 19.74 -7.29 -11.74
N PRO A 439 19.42 -8.52 -12.16
CA PRO A 439 20.43 -9.43 -12.72
C PRO A 439 20.94 -8.89 -14.06
N ASN A 440 22.18 -9.29 -14.43
CA ASN A 440 22.74 -8.96 -15.74
C ASN A 440 21.84 -9.50 -16.88
N GLY A 441 21.61 -8.69 -17.90
CA GLY A 441 20.73 -9.06 -19.02
C GLY A 441 19.28 -9.28 -18.59
N ASN A 442 18.78 -8.47 -17.65
CA ASN A 442 17.39 -8.52 -17.20
C ASN A 442 16.45 -8.10 -18.33
N THR A 443 15.35 -8.84 -18.45
CA THR A 443 14.22 -8.54 -19.35
C THR A 443 12.95 -8.41 -18.54
N TYR A 444 11.89 -7.84 -19.12
CA TYR A 444 10.60 -7.75 -18.43
C TYR A 444 10.07 -9.14 -18.03
N GLU A 445 10.17 -10.13 -18.92
CA GLU A 445 9.80 -11.52 -18.63
C GLU A 445 10.57 -12.10 -17.44
N LYS A 446 11.89 -11.89 -17.39
CA LYS A 446 12.72 -12.34 -16.25
C LYS A 446 12.31 -11.65 -14.95
N GLU A 447 11.96 -10.35 -15.03
CA GLU A 447 11.46 -9.61 -13.87
C GLU A 447 10.16 -10.19 -13.33
N ILE A 448 9.20 -10.51 -14.21
CA ILE A 448 7.91 -11.12 -13.83
C ILE A 448 8.12 -12.53 -13.27
N ASN A 449 8.98 -13.35 -13.89
CA ASN A 449 9.28 -14.68 -13.37
C ASN A 449 9.94 -14.62 -11.99
N ARG A 450 10.81 -13.65 -11.74
CA ARG A 450 11.41 -13.40 -10.43
C ARG A 450 10.36 -12.98 -9.39
N LEU A 451 9.44 -12.10 -9.76
CA LEU A 451 8.32 -11.71 -8.90
C LEU A 451 7.46 -12.93 -8.51
N LYS A 452 7.06 -13.74 -9.48
CA LYS A 452 6.29 -14.97 -9.24
C LYS A 452 7.03 -15.96 -8.32
N ALA A 453 8.31 -16.18 -8.58
CA ALA A 453 9.15 -17.07 -7.76
C ALA A 453 9.26 -16.55 -6.32
N TRP A 454 9.50 -15.26 -6.14
CA TRP A 454 9.57 -14.64 -4.81
C TRP A 454 8.26 -14.81 -4.04
N ILE A 455 7.11 -14.54 -4.69
CA ILE A 455 5.78 -14.70 -4.09
C ILE A 455 5.54 -16.17 -3.67
N HIS A 456 5.87 -17.12 -4.54
CA HIS A 456 5.73 -18.55 -4.24
C HIS A 456 6.56 -18.95 -3.01
N GLU A 457 7.82 -18.53 -2.94
CA GLU A 457 8.71 -18.82 -1.81
C GLU A 457 8.19 -18.20 -0.51
N ARG A 458 7.78 -16.92 -0.56
CA ARG A 458 7.23 -16.20 0.61
C ARG A 458 5.94 -16.84 1.11
N MET A 459 5.04 -17.15 0.21
CA MET A 459 3.77 -17.82 0.50
C MET A 459 4.00 -19.18 1.15
N THR A 460 4.91 -19.99 0.60
CA THR A 460 5.28 -21.30 1.15
C THR A 460 5.87 -21.18 2.55
N TRP A 461 6.69 -20.15 2.80
CA TRP A 461 7.22 -19.88 4.13
C TRP A 461 6.11 -19.50 5.12
N MET A 462 5.19 -18.59 4.75
CA MET A 462 4.07 -18.20 5.60
C MET A 462 3.13 -19.37 5.87
N ASP A 463 2.81 -20.18 4.87
CA ASP A 463 1.99 -21.39 5.02
C ASP A 463 2.59 -22.32 6.09
N ARG A 464 3.91 -22.53 6.04
CA ARG A 464 4.63 -23.34 7.04
C ARG A 464 4.58 -22.72 8.44
N GLN A 465 4.79 -21.39 8.56
CA GLN A 465 4.76 -20.69 9.85
C GLN A 465 3.37 -20.71 10.49
N LEU A 466 2.31 -20.62 9.67
CA LEU A 466 0.93 -20.53 10.12
C LEU A 466 0.21 -21.90 10.13
N GLY A 467 0.83 -22.94 9.58
CA GLY A 467 0.29 -24.29 9.56
C GLY A 467 -0.78 -24.50 8.49
N TYR A 468 -0.76 -23.73 7.39
CA TYR A 468 -1.66 -23.93 6.26
C TYR A 468 -1.17 -25.10 5.39
N ASP A 469 -2.09 -25.99 5.02
CA ASP A 469 -1.85 -27.05 4.07
C ASP A 469 -2.83 -26.93 2.90
N ALA A 470 -2.32 -26.65 1.71
CA ALA A 470 -3.11 -26.49 0.48
C ALA A 470 -3.87 -27.75 0.07
N GLN A 471 -3.46 -28.94 0.54
CA GLN A 471 -4.12 -30.23 0.26
C GLN A 471 -5.28 -30.53 1.22
N GLY A 472 -5.64 -29.61 2.11
CA GLY A 472 -6.79 -29.76 3.01
C GLY A 472 -6.53 -30.69 4.21
N ILE A 473 -5.30 -31.14 4.37
CA ILE A 473 -4.85 -31.84 5.58
C ILE A 473 -4.44 -30.75 6.56
N THR A 474 -5.37 -30.27 7.39
CA THR A 474 -5.00 -29.49 8.57
C THR A 474 -4.12 -30.38 9.43
N ARG A 475 -2.79 -30.24 9.34
CA ARG A 475 -1.95 -30.76 10.42
C ARG A 475 -2.42 -30.04 11.68
N PRO A 476 -2.80 -30.76 12.73
CA PRO A 476 -3.12 -30.12 13.98
C PRO A 476 -1.88 -29.31 14.38
N HIS A 477 -2.01 -28.00 14.41
CA HIS A 477 -0.94 -27.16 14.89
C HIS A 477 -0.85 -27.46 16.39
N GLU A 478 0.30 -27.93 16.85
CA GLU A 478 0.57 -27.98 18.27
C GLU A 478 0.54 -26.51 18.77
N PRO A 479 -0.40 -26.13 19.62
CA PRO A 479 -0.31 -24.84 20.29
C PRO A 479 1.03 -24.76 20.98
N LEU A 480 1.70 -23.63 20.91
CA LEU A 480 2.95 -23.38 21.65
C LEU A 480 2.71 -23.72 23.12
N GLY A 481 3.24 -24.87 23.55
CA GLY A 481 3.06 -25.41 24.90
C GLY A 481 2.19 -26.66 25.07
N MET A 482 1.41 -27.06 24.05
CA MET A 482 0.71 -28.36 24.09
C MET A 482 1.62 -29.48 23.62
N GLN A 483 1.84 -30.47 24.47
CA GLN A 483 2.53 -31.70 24.09
C GLN A 483 1.51 -32.80 23.76
N VAL A 484 1.77 -33.56 22.72
CA VAL A 484 0.94 -34.73 22.37
C VAL A 484 1.13 -35.79 23.43
N ALA A 485 0.05 -36.10 24.14
CA ALA A 485 0.02 -37.16 25.17
C ALA A 485 -0.07 -38.55 24.54
N GLY A 486 -0.62 -38.68 23.33
CA GLY A 486 -0.68 -39.94 22.60
C GLY A 486 -1.58 -39.91 21.38
N TYR A 487 -1.43 -40.96 20.58
CA TYR A 487 -2.25 -41.24 19.39
C TYR A 487 -3.12 -42.47 19.64
N TYR A 488 -4.38 -42.41 19.20
CA TYR A 488 -5.36 -43.48 19.43
C TYR A 488 -6.17 -43.70 18.15
N ASN A 489 -6.56 -44.94 17.90
CA ASN A 489 -7.53 -45.24 16.83
C ASN A 489 -8.97 -44.92 17.28
N LEU A 490 -9.95 -45.07 16.39
CA LEU A 490 -11.36 -44.75 16.70
C LEU A 490 -11.95 -45.67 17.80
N GLN A 491 -11.32 -46.77 18.13
CA GLN A 491 -11.69 -47.68 19.23
C GLN A 491 -11.00 -47.26 20.56
N GLY A 492 -10.24 -46.17 20.56
CA GLY A 492 -9.54 -45.67 21.77
C GLY A 492 -8.26 -46.45 22.12
N LEU A 493 -7.78 -47.33 21.23
CA LEU A 493 -6.52 -48.03 21.43
C LEU A 493 -5.34 -47.21 20.96
N LYS A 494 -4.25 -47.18 21.74
CA LYS A 494 -3.03 -46.46 21.40
C LYS A 494 -2.44 -46.92 20.09
N THR A 495 -2.09 -46.01 19.21
CA THR A 495 -1.59 -46.31 17.85
C THR A 495 -0.39 -45.41 17.50
N SER A 496 0.18 -45.62 16.31
CA SER A 496 1.26 -44.81 15.76
C SER A 496 0.71 -43.55 15.09
N PRO A 497 1.43 -42.40 15.13
CA PRO A 497 1.08 -41.22 14.34
C PRO A 497 1.09 -41.46 12.84
N ALA A 498 1.75 -42.53 12.35
CA ALA A 498 1.85 -42.90 10.93
C ALA A 498 0.78 -43.94 10.50
N THR A 499 -0.26 -44.20 11.30
CA THR A 499 -1.31 -45.13 10.95
C THR A 499 -2.22 -44.56 9.88
N ASN A 500 -2.42 -45.27 8.77
CA ASN A 500 -3.36 -44.90 7.70
C ASN A 500 -4.80 -44.85 8.23
N GLY A 501 -5.52 -43.78 7.89
CA GLY A 501 -6.90 -43.56 8.31
C GLY A 501 -7.05 -42.57 9.48
N PRO A 502 -8.24 -42.49 10.11
CA PRO A 502 -8.50 -41.53 11.18
C PRO A 502 -7.77 -41.91 12.48
N VAL A 503 -7.01 -40.98 13.03
CA VAL A 503 -6.28 -41.11 14.30
C VAL A 503 -6.72 -39.98 15.25
N ILE A 504 -7.03 -40.35 16.49
CA ILE A 504 -7.31 -39.39 17.56
C ILE A 504 -5.98 -38.99 18.22
N VAL A 505 -5.63 -37.71 18.13
CA VAL A 505 -4.51 -37.13 18.88
C VAL A 505 -5.04 -36.57 20.19
N ARG A 506 -4.49 -37.04 21.31
CA ARG A 506 -4.80 -36.55 22.64
C ARG A 506 -3.65 -35.68 23.14
N PHE A 507 -3.99 -34.52 23.69
CA PHE A 507 -3.02 -33.57 24.25
C PHE A 507 -2.96 -33.63 25.78
N ASN A 508 -1.88 -33.09 26.34
CA ASN A 508 -1.63 -33.07 27.79
C ASN A 508 -2.61 -32.18 28.56
N ASP A 509 -3.34 -31.27 27.88
CA ASP A 509 -4.40 -30.44 28.47
C ASP A 509 -5.76 -31.16 28.54
N GLY A 510 -5.83 -32.44 28.09
CA GLY A 510 -7.03 -33.27 28.10
C GLY A 510 -7.89 -33.11 26.82
N THR A 511 -7.54 -32.18 25.92
CA THR A 511 -8.24 -32.06 24.62
C THR A 511 -7.86 -33.17 23.66
N SER A 512 -8.72 -33.42 22.65
CA SER A 512 -8.45 -34.42 21.60
C SER A 512 -8.90 -33.93 20.25
N ARG A 513 -8.18 -34.29 19.18
CA ARG A 513 -8.52 -34.00 17.79
C ARG A 513 -8.41 -35.26 16.93
N ILE A 514 -9.24 -35.34 15.88
CA ILE A 514 -9.13 -36.42 14.89
C ILE A 514 -8.32 -35.89 13.70
N ILE A 515 -7.28 -36.64 13.32
CA ILE A 515 -6.51 -36.40 12.11
C ILE A 515 -6.68 -37.57 11.16
N TYR A 516 -6.61 -37.32 9.85
CA TYR A 516 -6.66 -38.37 8.81
C TYR A 516 -5.29 -38.44 8.16
N HIS A 517 -4.70 -39.65 8.16
CA HIS A 517 -3.53 -39.97 7.33
C HIS A 517 -4.00 -40.77 6.13
N GLN A 518 -3.59 -40.36 4.94
CA GLN A 518 -3.74 -41.10 3.68
C GLN A 518 -2.60 -42.07 3.50
#